data_08c3d644f5e24875e262fe75867a6a7a
#
_entry.id   08c3d644f5e24875e262fe75867a6a7a
#
_cell.length_a   1.000
_cell.length_b   1.000
_cell.length_c   1.000
_cell.angle_alpha   90.00
_cell.angle_beta   90.00
_cell.angle_gamma   90.00
#
_symmetry.space_group_name_H-M   'P 1'
#
loop_
_entity.id
_entity.type
_entity.pdbx_description
1 polymer ?
#
loop_
_entity_poly.entity_id
_entity_poly.type
_entity_poly.pdbx_seq_one_letter_code
_entity_poly.pdbx_strand_id
1 'polypeptide(L)'
;MRRIVKQLVGTALVLSLGVTSLAGCAKKSSEAEAGAGVTKVIVGTGNAYEPYCYLDEKGELAGYEYNVLKAVDELLPDYEFEYQTSDFANVLISLDAGKIDLAAHQYEYNDERNEKYLFGKEAYTTYVTYITVPEDRSDITSLEDLAGLKAKSSTGSNATYILEQYNSEHEDSPIIIDYVDNGTDEETVTGLVNGVWDATISTKRDVEKLNKNYGDGSEVLKTVGDPVQSSSTYFVFDKENTKLQEAVDGALKTLKENGKLAEISIDIIGGDYTESE
;
A
#
# COMPACT_ATOMS: atom_id res chain seq x y z
N MET A 1 -12.37 73.72 -12.24
CA MET A 1 -12.97 74.05 -13.55
C MET A 1 -13.72 72.78 -14.00
N ARG A 2 -15.04 72.77 -13.88
CA ARG A 2 -16.05 72.88 -14.93
C ARG A 2 -15.90 71.76 -15.97
N ARG A 3 -16.84 70.91 -16.33
CA ARG A 3 -18.38 70.87 -16.36
C ARG A 3 -18.73 69.42 -16.77
N ILE A 4 -19.65 68.71 -16.15
CA ILE A 4 -21.12 68.59 -16.30
C ILE A 4 -21.57 68.45 -17.76
N VAL A 5 -22.29 67.38 -18.05
CA VAL A 5 -23.56 67.24 -18.82
C VAL A 5 -23.88 65.74 -18.89
N LYS A 6 -24.89 65.15 -18.20
CA LYS A 6 -26.34 65.06 -18.42
C LYS A 6 -26.69 64.54 -19.82
N GLN A 7 -27.45 63.54 -20.04
CA GLN A 7 -28.83 63.06 -19.78
C GLN A 7 -29.08 61.91 -20.79
N LEU A 8 -30.00 61.08 -20.82
CA LEU A 8 -31.29 60.74 -20.20
C LEU A 8 -31.78 59.37 -20.72
N VAL A 9 -32.41 58.59 -19.83
CA VAL A 9 -33.66 57.86 -19.94
C VAL A 9 -33.94 56.85 -21.05
N GLY A 10 -34.31 55.66 -20.62
CA GLY A 10 -35.04 54.66 -21.41
C GLY A 10 -35.46 53.48 -20.50
N THR A 11 -36.63 53.65 -19.87
CA THR A 11 -37.31 52.65 -19.03
C THR A 11 -37.95 51.57 -19.92
N ALA A 12 -37.69 50.29 -19.59
CA ALA A 12 -38.60 49.21 -19.95
C ALA A 12 -38.60 48.15 -18.84
N LEU A 13 -39.72 48.13 -18.14
CA LEU A 13 -40.13 47.22 -17.10
C LEU A 13 -40.63 45.93 -17.73
N VAL A 14 -40.01 44.79 -17.44
CA VAL A 14 -40.67 43.48 -17.59
C VAL A 14 -40.44 42.67 -16.31
N LEU A 15 -41.52 42.49 -15.56
CA LEU A 15 -41.66 41.53 -14.50
C LEU A 15 -41.65 40.12 -15.10
N SER A 16 -40.81 39.23 -14.59
CA SER A 16 -41.08 37.80 -14.61
C SER A 16 -40.57 37.14 -13.32
N LEU A 17 -41.51 36.46 -12.70
CA LEU A 17 -41.51 35.82 -11.39
C LEU A 17 -40.29 34.90 -11.16
N GLY A 18 -39.89 34.92 -9.90
CA GLY A 18 -38.87 34.03 -9.34
C GLY A 18 -39.28 32.57 -9.31
N VAL A 19 -38.26 31.75 -9.48
CA VAL A 19 -38.21 30.39 -8.93
C VAL A 19 -36.85 30.26 -8.25
N THR A 20 -36.88 30.34 -6.92
CA THR A 20 -35.76 29.97 -6.09
C THR A 20 -35.60 28.45 -6.09
N SER A 21 -34.70 27.91 -6.88
CA SER A 21 -34.26 26.54 -6.75
C SER A 21 -33.08 26.51 -5.77
N LEU A 22 -33.33 25.96 -4.57
CA LEU A 22 -32.26 25.50 -3.65
C LEU A 22 -31.45 24.43 -4.38
N ALA A 23 -30.25 24.81 -4.79
CA ALA A 23 -29.25 23.80 -5.20
C ALA A 23 -28.70 23.13 -3.93
N GLY A 24 -29.29 22.00 -3.56
CA GLY A 24 -28.69 21.07 -2.65
C GLY A 24 -27.40 20.53 -3.29
N CYS A 25 -26.29 20.56 -2.56
CA CYS A 25 -25.08 19.82 -2.91
C CYS A 25 -25.39 18.33 -2.89
N ALA A 26 -25.82 17.80 -4.02
CA ALA A 26 -25.83 16.36 -4.25
C ALA A 26 -24.41 15.96 -4.61
N LYS A 27 -23.82 15.14 -3.76
CA LYS A 27 -22.64 14.33 -4.07
C LYS A 27 -22.93 13.61 -5.39
N LYS A 28 -22.20 13.97 -6.43
CA LYS A 28 -22.33 13.35 -7.74
C LYS A 28 -21.69 11.97 -7.64
N SER A 29 -22.48 10.95 -7.31
CA SER A 29 -22.16 9.59 -7.66
C SER A 29 -22.08 9.54 -9.18
N SER A 30 -20.94 9.22 -9.73
CA SER A 30 -20.78 8.96 -11.15
C SER A 30 -21.45 7.61 -11.47
N GLU A 31 -22.77 7.65 -11.66
CA GLU A 31 -23.42 6.62 -12.47
C GLU A 31 -23.00 6.88 -13.92
N ALA A 32 -22.01 6.15 -14.37
CA ALA A 32 -21.64 6.10 -15.77
C ALA A 32 -22.75 5.42 -16.55
N GLU A 33 -23.29 6.16 -17.52
CA GLU A 33 -24.21 5.64 -18.54
C GLU A 33 -23.60 4.40 -19.20
N ALA A 34 -24.39 3.34 -19.30
CA ALA A 34 -24.07 2.12 -20.03
C ALA A 34 -23.99 2.42 -21.53
N GLY A 35 -22.80 2.76 -21.99
CA GLY A 35 -22.42 2.89 -23.39
C GLY A 35 -20.96 2.49 -23.51
N ALA A 36 -20.70 1.31 -24.09
CA ALA A 36 -19.48 0.71 -24.62
C ALA A 36 -18.16 1.53 -24.47
N GLY A 37 -17.70 1.78 -23.25
CA GLY A 37 -16.41 2.42 -22.96
C GLY A 37 -15.69 1.63 -21.88
N VAL A 38 -14.40 1.42 -22.08
CA VAL A 38 -13.50 0.82 -21.08
C VAL A 38 -13.51 1.68 -19.81
N THR A 39 -13.68 1.06 -18.65
CA THR A 39 -13.66 1.74 -17.35
C THR A 39 -12.21 1.95 -16.92
N LYS A 40 -11.79 3.20 -16.72
CA LYS A 40 -10.47 3.49 -16.17
C LYS A 40 -10.44 3.17 -14.69
N VAL A 41 -9.36 2.48 -14.26
CA VAL A 41 -9.05 2.13 -12.87
C VAL A 41 -7.72 2.77 -12.51
N ILE A 42 -7.73 3.65 -11.53
CA ILE A 42 -6.49 4.26 -11.04
C ILE A 42 -5.92 3.39 -9.93
N VAL A 43 -4.78 2.77 -10.21
CA VAL A 43 -4.05 1.92 -9.26
C VAL A 43 -3.02 2.75 -8.52
N GLY A 44 -3.11 2.82 -7.19
CA GLY A 44 -2.08 3.39 -6.32
C GLY A 44 -1.10 2.31 -5.88
N THR A 45 0.20 2.56 -6.04
CA THR A 45 1.25 1.60 -5.66
C THR A 45 2.49 2.31 -5.13
N GLY A 46 3.47 1.53 -4.64
CA GLY A 46 4.74 2.04 -4.13
C GLY A 46 5.70 2.49 -5.22
N ASN A 47 6.77 3.18 -4.78
CA ASN A 47 7.82 3.71 -5.64
C ASN A 47 9.24 3.29 -5.24
N ALA A 48 9.39 2.60 -4.09
CA ALA A 48 10.70 2.30 -3.49
C ALA A 48 10.79 0.92 -2.80
N TYR A 49 9.83 0.03 -3.00
CA TYR A 49 9.82 -1.30 -2.37
C TYR A 49 10.20 -2.41 -3.35
N GLU A 50 11.48 -2.53 -3.68
CA GLU A 50 12.03 -3.62 -4.49
C GLU A 50 12.06 -4.94 -3.68
N PRO A 51 11.68 -6.08 -4.30
CA PRO A 51 11.34 -6.31 -5.71
C PRO A 51 9.84 -6.20 -6.02
N TYR A 52 9.02 -5.63 -5.15
CA TYR A 52 7.55 -5.67 -5.27
C TYR A 52 6.97 -4.52 -6.10
N CYS A 53 7.22 -3.27 -5.69
CA CYS A 53 6.71 -2.07 -6.35
C CYS A 53 7.72 -0.92 -6.20
N TYR A 54 8.40 -0.58 -7.27
CA TYR A 54 9.47 0.42 -7.27
C TYR A 54 9.59 1.09 -8.64
N LEU A 55 10.31 2.21 -8.68
CA LEU A 55 10.71 2.85 -9.92
C LEU A 55 12.11 2.37 -10.29
N ASP A 56 12.29 1.87 -11.52
CA ASP A 56 13.58 1.46 -12.04
C ASP A 56 14.53 2.63 -12.28
N GLU A 57 15.75 2.36 -12.77
CA GLU A 57 16.76 3.38 -13.07
C GLU A 57 16.30 4.42 -14.11
N LYS A 58 15.25 4.15 -14.88
CA LYS A 58 14.65 5.06 -15.85
C LYS A 58 13.46 5.84 -15.27
N GLY A 59 13.07 5.52 -14.04
CA GLY A 59 11.88 6.06 -13.40
C GLY A 59 10.57 5.41 -13.87
N GLU A 60 10.64 4.22 -14.48
CA GLU A 60 9.47 3.45 -14.89
C GLU A 60 9.06 2.50 -13.77
N LEU A 61 7.74 2.29 -13.61
CA LEU A 61 7.21 1.37 -12.59
C LEU A 61 7.58 -0.07 -12.93
N ALA A 62 8.12 -0.77 -11.94
CA ALA A 62 8.61 -2.14 -12.04
C ALA A 62 8.25 -2.95 -10.78
N GLY A 63 8.52 -4.25 -10.82
CA GLY A 63 8.39 -5.16 -9.70
C GLY A 63 7.25 -6.15 -9.85
N TYR A 64 7.14 -7.01 -8.84
CA TYR A 64 6.21 -8.13 -8.82
C TYR A 64 4.75 -7.68 -8.94
N GLU A 65 4.32 -6.75 -8.08
CA GLU A 65 2.94 -6.25 -8.08
C GLU A 65 2.54 -5.63 -9.41
N TYR A 66 3.43 -4.83 -10.00
CA TYR A 66 3.18 -4.22 -11.30
C TYR A 66 2.95 -5.26 -12.39
N ASN A 67 3.76 -6.34 -12.40
CA ASN A 67 3.59 -7.41 -13.38
C ASN A 67 2.34 -8.26 -13.13
N VAL A 68 1.96 -8.49 -11.88
CA VAL A 68 0.68 -9.13 -11.55
C VAL A 68 -0.49 -8.26 -12.01
N LEU A 69 -0.46 -6.97 -11.72
CA LEU A 69 -1.51 -6.02 -12.13
C LEU A 69 -1.65 -5.91 -13.65
N LYS A 70 -0.53 -5.93 -14.38
CA LYS A 70 -0.57 -6.01 -15.86
C LYS A 70 -1.25 -7.27 -16.36
N ALA A 71 -0.92 -8.42 -15.76
CA ALA A 71 -1.54 -9.69 -16.14
C ALA A 71 -3.03 -9.74 -15.76
N VAL A 72 -3.45 -9.04 -14.69
CA VAL A 72 -4.85 -8.85 -14.33
C VAL A 72 -5.56 -7.97 -15.35
N ASP A 73 -4.97 -6.83 -15.72
CA ASP A 73 -5.52 -5.88 -16.71
C ASP A 73 -5.76 -6.56 -18.06
N GLU A 74 -4.80 -7.39 -18.52
CA GLU A 74 -4.92 -8.18 -19.78
C GLU A 74 -6.13 -9.14 -19.77
N LEU A 75 -6.61 -9.57 -18.61
CA LEU A 75 -7.77 -10.46 -18.47
C LEU A 75 -9.09 -9.69 -18.30
N LEU A 76 -9.04 -8.36 -18.16
CA LEU A 76 -10.19 -7.51 -17.86
C LEU A 76 -10.47 -6.50 -19.01
N PRO A 77 -10.97 -6.93 -20.19
CA PRO A 77 -11.11 -6.06 -21.36
C PRO A 77 -12.07 -4.88 -21.19
N ASP A 78 -12.90 -4.90 -20.14
CA ASP A 78 -13.80 -3.80 -19.79
C ASP A 78 -13.16 -2.74 -18.90
N TYR A 79 -11.89 -2.94 -18.50
CA TYR A 79 -11.11 -2.05 -17.63
C TYR A 79 -9.79 -1.65 -18.30
N GLU A 80 -9.22 -0.52 -17.88
CA GLU A 80 -7.90 -0.02 -18.27
C GLU A 80 -7.20 0.53 -17.04
N PHE A 81 -6.06 -0.06 -16.65
CA PHE A 81 -5.35 0.33 -15.44
C PHE A 81 -4.36 1.46 -15.73
N GLU A 82 -4.50 2.56 -14.97
CA GLU A 82 -3.55 3.68 -14.92
C GLU A 82 -2.87 3.68 -13.54
N TYR A 83 -1.56 3.92 -13.48
CA TYR A 83 -0.78 3.78 -12.25
C TYR A 83 -0.39 5.14 -11.67
N GLN A 84 -0.54 5.28 -10.34
CA GLN A 84 -0.02 6.38 -9.55
C GLN A 84 0.88 5.83 -8.46
N THR A 85 2.13 6.33 -8.39
CA THR A 85 3.09 5.92 -7.37
C THR A 85 3.17 6.93 -6.24
N SER A 86 3.36 6.44 -5.01
CA SER A 86 3.59 7.27 -3.81
C SER A 86 4.30 6.45 -2.74
N ASP A 87 4.70 7.11 -1.67
CA ASP A 87 5.20 6.44 -0.47
C ASP A 87 4.07 5.59 0.16
N PHE A 88 4.45 4.52 0.84
CA PHE A 88 3.54 3.54 1.45
C PHE A 88 2.38 4.20 2.22
N ALA A 89 2.70 5.12 3.14
CA ALA A 89 1.72 5.80 3.97
C ALA A 89 0.67 6.60 3.18
N ASN A 90 0.99 7.01 1.95
CA ASN A 90 0.13 7.86 1.13
C ASN A 90 -0.82 7.08 0.21
N VAL A 91 -0.57 5.79 -0.03
CA VAL A 91 -1.41 4.99 -0.94
C VAL A 91 -2.83 4.83 -0.39
N LEU A 92 -2.98 4.34 0.86
CA LEU A 92 -4.32 4.20 1.48
C LEU A 92 -5.01 5.55 1.73
N ILE A 93 -4.26 6.61 2.03
CA ILE A 93 -4.81 7.97 2.13
C ILE A 93 -5.40 8.42 0.77
N SER A 94 -4.75 8.03 -0.33
CA SER A 94 -5.24 8.34 -1.68
C SER A 94 -6.50 7.53 -2.01
N LEU A 95 -6.61 6.29 -1.53
CA LEU A 95 -7.81 5.47 -1.65
C LEU A 95 -8.99 6.09 -0.87
N ASP A 96 -8.77 6.49 0.39
CA ASP A 96 -9.76 7.19 1.21
C ASP A 96 -10.26 8.49 0.57
N ALA A 97 -9.38 9.19 -0.11
CA ALA A 97 -9.69 10.43 -0.80
C ALA A 97 -10.38 10.23 -2.16
N GLY A 98 -10.57 8.98 -2.60
CA GLY A 98 -11.14 8.64 -3.92
C GLY A 98 -10.26 9.10 -5.09
N LYS A 99 -8.94 9.18 -4.88
CA LYS A 99 -7.97 9.54 -5.93
C LYS A 99 -7.46 8.32 -6.69
N ILE A 100 -7.54 7.16 -6.07
CA ILE A 100 -7.25 5.85 -6.65
C ILE A 100 -8.44 4.91 -6.38
N ASP A 101 -8.59 3.88 -7.19
CA ASP A 101 -9.68 2.90 -7.12
C ASP A 101 -9.21 1.57 -6.52
N LEU A 102 -7.92 1.28 -6.64
CA LEU A 102 -7.24 0.07 -6.17
C LEU A 102 -5.89 0.45 -5.56
N ALA A 103 -5.60 -0.07 -4.36
CA ALA A 103 -4.32 0.07 -3.69
C ALA A 103 -3.54 -1.25 -3.71
N ALA A 104 -2.26 -1.18 -4.10
CA ALA A 104 -1.34 -2.30 -4.20
C ALA A 104 0.02 -1.92 -3.59
N HIS A 105 0.36 -2.49 -2.44
CA HIS A 105 1.66 -2.31 -1.77
C HIS A 105 1.89 -3.39 -0.71
N GLN A 106 1.81 -4.67 -1.10
CA GLN A 106 1.93 -5.81 -0.19
C GLN A 106 1.04 -5.69 1.07
N TYR A 107 -0.24 -5.28 0.87
CA TYR A 107 -1.14 -5.08 2.01
C TYR A 107 -1.58 -6.41 2.59
N GLU A 108 -1.18 -6.66 3.84
CA GLU A 108 -1.69 -7.74 4.66
C GLU A 108 -3.02 -7.35 5.27
N TYR A 109 -3.89 -8.35 5.45
CA TYR A 109 -5.13 -8.18 6.19
C TYR A 109 -4.82 -7.92 7.68
N ASN A 110 -5.51 -6.95 8.27
CA ASN A 110 -5.70 -6.78 9.71
C ASN A 110 -7.06 -6.14 9.99
N ASP A 111 -7.51 -6.22 11.23
CA ASP A 111 -8.86 -5.80 11.61
C ASP A 111 -9.08 -4.29 11.40
N GLU A 112 -8.10 -3.45 11.73
CA GLU A 112 -8.19 -2.00 11.54
C GLU A 112 -8.38 -1.63 10.08
N ARG A 113 -7.60 -2.24 9.18
CA ARG A 113 -7.73 -2.02 7.73
C ARG A 113 -9.06 -2.55 7.20
N ASN A 114 -9.48 -3.74 7.70
CA ASN A 114 -10.73 -4.36 7.26
C ASN A 114 -11.98 -3.57 7.70
N GLU A 115 -11.92 -2.79 8.76
CA GLU A 115 -13.00 -1.87 9.12
C GLU A 115 -13.20 -0.76 8.09
N LYS A 116 -12.11 -0.28 7.48
CA LYS A 116 -12.09 0.87 6.57
C LYS A 116 -12.21 0.48 5.10
N TYR A 117 -11.59 -0.63 4.68
CA TYR A 117 -11.37 -1.00 3.29
C TYR A 117 -11.99 -2.35 2.94
N LEU A 118 -12.18 -2.57 1.65
CA LEU A 118 -12.54 -3.88 1.08
C LEU A 118 -11.27 -4.56 0.59
N PHE A 119 -10.96 -5.73 1.16
CA PHE A 119 -9.87 -6.57 0.70
C PHE A 119 -10.30 -7.48 -0.45
N GLY A 120 -9.39 -7.74 -1.39
CA GLY A 120 -9.53 -8.86 -2.31
C GLY A 120 -9.66 -10.18 -1.54
N LYS A 121 -10.31 -11.16 -2.14
CA LYS A 121 -10.47 -12.52 -1.57
C LYS A 121 -9.33 -13.43 -2.02
N GLU A 122 -8.70 -13.10 -3.14
CA GLU A 122 -7.57 -13.82 -3.70
C GLU A 122 -6.26 -13.15 -3.29
N ALA A 123 -5.47 -13.84 -2.49
CA ALA A 123 -4.11 -13.41 -2.17
C ALA A 123 -3.22 -13.52 -3.41
N TYR A 124 -2.24 -12.64 -3.57
CA TYR A 124 -1.29 -12.73 -4.68
C TYR A 124 0.14 -13.03 -4.23
N THR A 125 0.44 -12.97 -2.92
CA THR A 125 1.75 -13.34 -2.34
C THR A 125 1.59 -13.79 -0.90
N THR A 126 2.43 -14.72 -0.45
CA THR A 126 2.60 -15.06 0.98
C THR A 126 3.56 -14.06 1.63
N TYR A 127 3.29 -13.73 2.90
CA TYR A 127 4.04 -12.73 3.63
C TYR A 127 4.26 -13.20 5.08
N VAL A 128 5.46 -13.79 5.32
CA VAL A 128 5.83 -14.33 6.63
C VAL A 128 6.90 -13.42 7.23
N THR A 129 6.60 -12.80 8.36
CA THR A 129 7.47 -11.83 9.01
C THR A 129 8.08 -12.35 10.30
N TYR A 130 9.28 -11.88 10.58
CA TYR A 130 10.10 -12.27 11.72
C TYR A 130 10.70 -11.02 12.38
N ILE A 131 11.09 -11.14 13.63
CA ILE A 131 11.97 -10.17 14.25
C ILE A 131 13.33 -10.25 13.53
N THR A 132 13.83 -9.10 13.10
CA THR A 132 15.13 -8.94 12.43
C THR A 132 16.04 -8.12 13.30
N VAL A 133 17.24 -8.64 13.55
CA VAL A 133 18.27 -8.06 14.44
C VAL A 133 19.64 -8.09 13.78
N PRO A 134 20.65 -7.34 14.30
CA PRO A 134 22.05 -7.53 13.91
C PRO A 134 22.50 -8.98 14.09
N GLU A 135 23.42 -9.43 13.23
CA GLU A 135 23.89 -10.84 13.22
C GLU A 135 24.52 -11.28 14.56
N ASP A 136 25.21 -10.38 15.24
CA ASP A 136 25.85 -10.65 16.54
C ASP A 136 24.89 -10.63 17.74
N ARG A 137 23.62 -10.22 17.53
CA ARG A 137 22.59 -10.14 18.58
C ARG A 137 22.05 -11.55 18.89
N SER A 138 21.99 -11.94 20.15
CA SER A 138 21.52 -13.27 20.56
C SER A 138 20.54 -13.29 21.74
N ASP A 139 20.25 -12.13 22.29
CA ASP A 139 19.38 -11.93 23.45
C ASP A 139 17.91 -11.64 23.08
N ILE A 140 17.59 -11.56 21.80
CA ILE A 140 16.24 -11.31 21.26
C ILE A 140 15.81 -12.52 20.46
N THR A 141 14.67 -13.11 20.83
CA THR A 141 14.06 -14.28 20.16
C THR A 141 12.54 -14.19 20.08
N SER A 142 11.93 -13.23 20.77
CA SER A 142 10.48 -13.03 20.82
C SER A 142 10.12 -11.54 20.98
N LEU A 143 8.85 -11.17 20.86
CA LEU A 143 8.39 -9.79 21.10
C LEU A 143 8.60 -9.37 22.57
N GLU A 144 8.50 -10.30 23.51
CA GLU A 144 8.75 -10.07 24.93
C GLU A 144 10.17 -9.57 25.21
N ASP A 145 11.16 -10.07 24.44
CA ASP A 145 12.56 -9.66 24.57
C ASP A 145 12.80 -8.23 24.06
N LEU A 146 11.84 -7.66 23.31
CA LEU A 146 11.90 -6.26 22.83
C LEU A 146 11.38 -5.25 23.86
N ALA A 147 10.89 -5.68 25.03
CA ALA A 147 10.41 -4.79 26.09
C ALA A 147 11.43 -3.72 26.45
N GLY A 148 11.10 -2.44 26.28
CA GLY A 148 11.98 -1.30 26.54
C GLY A 148 13.09 -1.07 25.48
N LEU A 149 13.18 -1.92 24.46
CA LEU A 149 14.10 -1.78 23.33
C LEU A 149 13.42 -1.02 22.19
N LYS A 150 14.24 -0.51 21.24
CA LYS A 150 13.77 0.25 20.09
C LYS A 150 13.55 -0.64 18.87
N ALA A 151 12.32 -0.70 18.39
CA ALA A 151 11.99 -1.32 17.13
C ALA A 151 11.70 -0.26 16.05
N LYS A 152 12.42 -0.32 14.92
CA LYS A 152 12.11 0.49 13.74
C LYS A 152 10.86 -0.05 13.05
N SER A 153 9.92 0.82 12.70
CA SER A 153 8.76 0.47 11.90
C SER A 153 8.26 1.65 11.08
N SER A 154 7.39 1.42 10.10
CA SER A 154 6.79 2.49 9.29
C SER A 154 5.33 2.69 9.67
N THR A 155 4.90 3.95 9.74
CA THR A 155 3.52 4.32 10.08
C THR A 155 2.50 3.57 9.23
N GLY A 156 1.53 2.94 9.88
CA GLY A 156 0.45 2.21 9.23
C GLY A 156 0.87 0.89 8.58
N SER A 157 2.13 0.44 8.75
CA SER A 157 2.54 -0.90 8.33
C SER A 157 1.91 -1.98 9.21
N ASN A 158 1.83 -3.21 8.71
CA ASN A 158 1.33 -4.31 9.52
C ASN A 158 2.30 -4.67 10.66
N ALA A 159 3.61 -4.47 10.46
CA ALA A 159 4.60 -4.57 11.52
C ALA A 159 4.31 -3.57 12.66
N THR A 160 3.98 -2.32 12.34
CA THR A 160 3.55 -1.34 13.33
C THR A 160 2.30 -1.79 14.07
N TYR A 161 1.28 -2.25 13.36
CA TYR A 161 0.05 -2.76 13.96
C TYR A 161 0.34 -3.88 14.99
N ILE A 162 1.21 -4.84 14.64
CA ILE A 162 1.61 -5.94 15.55
C ILE A 162 2.30 -5.40 16.82
N LEU A 163 3.25 -4.46 16.66
CA LEU A 163 3.96 -3.86 17.79
C LEU A 163 3.03 -3.04 18.68
N GLU A 164 2.10 -2.30 18.10
CA GLU A 164 1.09 -1.52 18.84
C GLU A 164 0.10 -2.42 19.58
N GLN A 165 -0.34 -3.54 18.97
CA GLN A 165 -1.17 -4.54 19.63
C GLN A 165 -0.42 -5.16 20.83
N TYR A 166 0.85 -5.56 20.63
CA TYR A 166 1.68 -6.05 21.74
C TYR A 166 1.73 -5.01 22.88
N ASN A 167 2.00 -3.75 22.58
CA ASN A 167 2.09 -2.67 23.56
C ASN A 167 0.77 -2.43 24.30
N SER A 168 -0.38 -2.60 23.63
CA SER A 168 -1.69 -2.44 24.25
C SER A 168 -1.98 -3.50 25.32
N GLU A 169 -1.36 -4.67 25.20
CA GLU A 169 -1.48 -5.79 26.14
C GLU A 169 -0.38 -5.78 27.21
N HIS A 170 0.70 -4.99 27.00
CA HIS A 170 1.89 -4.94 27.85
C HIS A 170 2.28 -3.51 28.24
N GLU A 171 1.31 -2.73 28.75
CA GLU A 171 1.48 -1.30 29.10
C GLU A 171 2.64 -1.03 30.08
N ASP A 172 2.96 -1.98 30.97
CA ASP A 172 4.04 -1.85 31.97
C ASP A 172 5.44 -2.03 31.37
N SER A 173 5.56 -2.62 30.18
CA SER A 173 6.83 -2.93 29.53
C SER A 173 6.75 -2.83 28.01
N PRO A 174 6.38 -1.66 27.46
CA PRO A 174 6.15 -1.51 26.02
C PRO A 174 7.45 -1.56 25.23
N ILE A 175 7.35 -1.98 23.98
CA ILE A 175 8.39 -1.82 22.96
C ILE A 175 8.41 -0.35 22.53
N ILE A 176 9.57 0.26 22.40
CA ILE A 176 9.72 1.63 21.90
C ILE A 176 9.67 1.59 20.38
N ILE A 177 8.55 2.00 19.78
CA ILE A 177 8.40 2.04 18.33
C ILE A 177 8.98 3.34 17.80
N ASP A 178 9.97 3.24 16.91
CA ASP A 178 10.54 4.38 16.18
C ASP A 178 9.99 4.40 14.76
N TYR A 179 9.12 5.38 14.48
CA TYR A 179 8.41 5.50 13.21
C TYR A 179 9.28 6.20 12.17
N VAL A 180 9.70 5.45 11.15
CA VAL A 180 10.60 5.93 10.08
C VAL A 180 9.95 5.66 8.72
N ASP A 181 9.29 6.66 8.14
CA ASP A 181 8.48 6.49 6.93
C ASP A 181 9.28 6.66 5.62
N ASN A 182 10.36 7.43 5.65
CA ASN A 182 11.17 7.74 4.45
C ASN A 182 12.63 7.26 4.59
N GLY A 183 12.87 6.26 5.44
CA GLY A 183 14.20 5.67 5.60
C GLY A 183 14.57 4.76 4.44
N THR A 184 15.84 4.81 4.03
CA THR A 184 16.39 3.89 3.01
C THR A 184 16.73 2.52 3.61
N ASP A 185 16.93 1.53 2.74
CA ASP A 185 17.43 0.21 3.12
C ASP A 185 18.83 0.32 3.78
N GLU A 186 19.70 1.18 3.25
CA GLU A 186 21.04 1.45 3.80
C GLU A 186 20.97 2.03 5.22
N GLU A 187 20.08 3.01 5.45
CA GLU A 187 19.84 3.58 6.78
C GLU A 187 19.30 2.53 7.75
N THR A 188 18.46 1.62 7.28
CA THR A 188 17.92 0.52 8.09
C THR A 188 19.05 -0.41 8.55
N VAL A 189 19.88 -0.88 7.62
CA VAL A 189 21.03 -1.76 7.95
C VAL A 189 22.01 -1.04 8.88
N THR A 190 22.42 0.17 8.53
CA THR A 190 23.36 0.97 9.32
C THR A 190 22.82 1.28 10.71
N GLY A 191 21.55 1.60 10.83
CA GLY A 191 20.90 1.90 12.10
C GLY A 191 20.82 0.69 13.03
N LEU A 192 20.49 -0.48 12.49
CA LEU A 192 20.48 -1.73 13.25
C LEU A 192 21.92 -2.11 13.71
N VAL A 193 22.87 -2.16 12.78
CA VAL A 193 24.27 -2.55 13.07
C VAL A 193 24.93 -1.60 14.07
N ASN A 194 24.63 -0.32 14.03
CA ASN A 194 25.18 0.69 14.96
C ASN A 194 24.35 0.88 16.24
N GLY A 195 23.29 0.11 16.45
CA GLY A 195 22.48 0.16 17.67
C GLY A 195 21.60 1.42 17.83
N VAL A 196 21.25 2.08 16.72
CA VAL A 196 20.21 3.12 16.72
C VAL A 196 18.86 2.48 16.99
N TRP A 197 18.64 1.31 16.40
CA TRP A 197 17.51 0.41 16.64
C TRP A 197 18.01 -0.96 17.07
N ASP A 198 17.26 -1.61 17.94
CA ASP A 198 17.56 -2.96 18.41
C ASP A 198 17.01 -4.04 17.47
N ALA A 199 15.87 -3.74 16.83
CA ALA A 199 15.18 -4.66 15.90
C ALA A 199 14.34 -3.93 14.88
N THR A 200 13.90 -4.68 13.87
CA THR A 200 12.76 -4.39 13.00
C THR A 200 11.98 -5.68 12.73
N ILE A 201 10.82 -5.60 12.08
CA ILE A 201 10.06 -6.77 11.61
C ILE A 201 10.16 -6.81 10.08
N SER A 202 10.65 -7.92 9.53
CA SER A 202 10.89 -8.09 8.10
C SER A 202 10.65 -9.53 7.65
N THR A 203 10.51 -9.74 6.35
CA THR A 203 10.56 -11.09 5.78
C THR A 203 12.00 -11.60 5.68
N LYS A 204 12.20 -12.90 5.58
CA LYS A 204 13.54 -13.46 5.28
C LYS A 204 14.10 -12.93 3.97
N ARG A 205 13.25 -12.76 2.96
CA ARG A 205 13.63 -12.20 1.63
C ARG A 205 14.18 -10.77 1.75
N ASP A 206 13.53 -9.94 2.57
CA ASP A 206 14.03 -8.58 2.80
C ASP A 206 15.40 -8.60 3.46
N VAL A 207 15.61 -9.47 4.47
CA VAL A 207 16.91 -9.62 5.14
C VAL A 207 17.99 -10.12 4.19
N GLU A 208 17.69 -11.11 3.33
CA GLU A 208 18.61 -11.59 2.29
C GLU A 208 18.99 -10.47 1.31
N LYS A 209 18.00 -9.67 0.86
CA LYS A 209 18.24 -8.49 0.00
C LYS A 209 19.13 -7.47 0.70
N LEU A 210 18.83 -7.13 1.95
CA LEU A 210 19.60 -6.17 2.75
C LEU A 210 21.05 -6.63 2.94
N ASN A 211 21.27 -7.88 3.32
CA ASN A 211 22.61 -8.47 3.46
C ASN A 211 23.37 -8.45 2.13
N LYS A 212 22.72 -8.83 1.04
CA LYS A 212 23.33 -8.82 -0.29
C LYS A 212 23.79 -7.43 -0.72
N ASN A 213 22.96 -6.41 -0.48
CA ASN A 213 23.20 -5.06 -1.00
C ASN A 213 24.11 -4.23 -0.08
N TYR A 214 24.08 -4.46 1.23
CA TYR A 214 24.72 -3.61 2.24
C TYR A 214 25.62 -4.35 3.24
N GLY A 215 25.76 -5.67 3.10
CA GLY A 215 26.56 -6.50 4.00
C GLY A 215 28.03 -6.66 3.59
N ASP A 216 28.48 -6.05 2.49
CA ASP A 216 29.86 -6.18 1.97
C ASP A 216 30.34 -7.65 1.85
N GLY A 217 29.42 -8.54 1.46
CA GLY A 217 29.67 -9.98 1.33
C GLY A 217 29.53 -10.77 2.63
N SER A 218 29.04 -10.14 3.69
CA SER A 218 28.75 -10.78 4.98
C SER A 218 27.26 -10.70 5.31
N GLU A 219 26.77 -11.64 6.10
CA GLU A 219 25.48 -11.50 6.75
C GLU A 219 25.64 -10.56 7.94
N VAL A 220 24.99 -9.40 7.91
CA VAL A 220 25.04 -8.39 8.97
C VAL A 220 23.73 -8.30 9.76
N LEU A 221 22.65 -8.84 9.19
CA LEU A 221 21.33 -8.97 9.79
C LEU A 221 20.86 -10.43 9.72
N LYS A 222 20.05 -10.84 10.68
CA LYS A 222 19.36 -12.13 10.70
C LYS A 222 17.93 -12.01 11.21
N THR A 223 17.09 -12.97 10.81
CA THR A 223 15.79 -13.20 11.45
C THR A 223 15.95 -14.11 12.66
N VAL A 224 15.17 -13.86 13.71
CA VAL A 224 15.21 -14.64 14.96
C VAL A 224 13.82 -15.08 15.39
N GLY A 225 13.77 -16.17 16.19
CA GLY A 225 12.54 -16.72 16.74
C GLY A 225 11.60 -17.37 15.72
N ASP A 226 10.39 -17.63 16.17
CA ASP A 226 9.28 -18.06 15.32
C ASP A 226 8.73 -16.88 14.49
N PRO A 227 7.98 -17.14 13.42
CA PRO A 227 7.28 -16.08 12.70
C PRO A 227 6.43 -15.21 13.65
N VAL A 228 6.61 -13.89 13.57
CA VAL A 228 5.73 -12.95 14.28
C VAL A 228 4.34 -12.99 13.66
N GLN A 229 4.29 -13.14 12.34
CA GLN A 229 3.06 -13.35 11.59
C GLN A 229 3.33 -14.16 10.32
N SER A 230 2.39 -15.08 10.02
CA SER A 230 2.27 -15.75 8.72
C SER A 230 0.98 -15.29 8.07
N SER A 231 1.09 -14.52 7.00
CA SER A 231 -0.03 -13.91 6.31
C SER A 231 0.12 -13.97 4.79
N SER A 232 -0.82 -13.38 4.10
CA SER A 232 -0.79 -13.16 2.66
C SER A 232 -1.10 -11.71 2.36
N THR A 233 -0.77 -11.26 1.15
CA THR A 233 -1.07 -9.91 0.71
C THR A 233 -2.17 -9.90 -0.33
N TYR A 234 -2.94 -8.82 -0.32
CA TYR A 234 -4.15 -8.62 -1.09
C TYR A 234 -4.18 -7.23 -1.72
N PHE A 235 -4.86 -7.09 -2.84
CA PHE A 235 -5.26 -5.79 -3.32
C PHE A 235 -6.39 -5.22 -2.45
N VAL A 236 -6.38 -3.91 -2.29
CA VAL A 236 -7.31 -3.20 -1.39
C VAL A 236 -8.11 -2.19 -2.19
N PHE A 237 -9.41 -2.10 -1.90
CA PHE A 237 -10.37 -1.29 -2.63
C PHE A 237 -11.16 -0.40 -1.66
N ASP A 238 -11.81 0.64 -2.21
CA ASP A 238 -12.86 1.33 -1.45
C ASP A 238 -13.94 0.34 -1.02
N LYS A 239 -14.50 0.56 0.19
CA LYS A 239 -15.46 -0.35 0.82
C LYS A 239 -16.67 -0.68 -0.04
N GLU A 240 -17.07 0.24 -0.91
CA GLU A 240 -18.24 0.09 -1.77
C GLU A 240 -17.90 -0.47 -3.18
N ASN A 241 -16.61 -0.58 -3.52
CA ASN A 241 -16.18 -0.99 -4.87
C ASN A 241 -16.11 -2.51 -5.07
N THR A 242 -17.21 -3.19 -4.71
CA THR A 242 -17.32 -4.66 -4.81
C THR A 242 -17.22 -5.19 -6.23
N LYS A 243 -17.68 -4.41 -7.23
CA LYS A 243 -17.65 -4.84 -8.64
C LYS A 243 -16.21 -4.96 -9.17
N LEU A 244 -15.37 -3.97 -8.87
CA LEU A 244 -13.95 -4.02 -9.26
C LEU A 244 -13.23 -5.14 -8.51
N GLN A 245 -13.47 -5.26 -7.20
CA GLN A 245 -12.90 -6.32 -6.37
C GLN A 245 -13.22 -7.72 -6.94
N GLU A 246 -14.48 -8.00 -7.28
CA GLU A 246 -14.89 -9.28 -7.85
C GLU A 246 -14.24 -9.56 -9.22
N ALA A 247 -14.07 -8.52 -10.05
CA ALA A 247 -13.40 -8.65 -11.36
C ALA A 247 -11.91 -8.99 -11.17
N VAL A 248 -11.21 -8.25 -10.30
CA VAL A 248 -9.79 -8.47 -10.00
C VAL A 248 -9.55 -9.84 -9.37
N ASP A 249 -10.38 -10.26 -8.41
CA ASP A 249 -10.31 -11.60 -7.81
C ASP A 249 -10.52 -12.70 -8.85
N GLY A 250 -11.46 -12.55 -9.77
CA GLY A 250 -11.67 -13.49 -10.86
C GLY A 250 -10.47 -13.63 -11.78
N ALA A 251 -9.81 -12.52 -12.09
CA ALA A 251 -8.58 -12.50 -12.86
C ALA A 251 -7.42 -13.15 -12.10
N LEU A 252 -7.21 -12.79 -10.83
CA LEU A 252 -6.18 -13.40 -9.97
C LEU A 252 -6.36 -14.91 -9.84
N LYS A 253 -7.59 -15.37 -9.62
CA LYS A 253 -7.90 -16.80 -9.60
C LYS A 253 -7.51 -17.49 -10.91
N THR A 254 -7.78 -16.86 -12.05
CA THR A 254 -7.38 -17.39 -13.36
C THR A 254 -5.85 -17.47 -13.48
N LEU A 255 -5.12 -16.44 -13.01
CA LEU A 255 -3.65 -16.42 -13.02
C LEU A 255 -3.04 -17.50 -12.10
N LYS A 256 -3.68 -17.82 -10.99
CA LYS A 256 -3.29 -18.95 -10.12
C LYS A 256 -3.53 -20.29 -10.82
N GLU A 257 -4.74 -20.52 -11.32
CA GLU A 257 -5.15 -21.79 -11.92
C GLU A 257 -4.33 -22.15 -13.16
N ASN A 258 -3.88 -21.16 -13.94
CA ASN A 258 -3.05 -21.37 -15.13
C ASN A 258 -1.53 -21.31 -14.87
N GLY A 259 -1.11 -21.07 -13.61
CA GLY A 259 0.28 -21.02 -13.18
C GLY A 259 1.02 -19.71 -13.53
N LYS A 260 0.34 -18.72 -14.11
CA LYS A 260 0.98 -17.45 -14.49
C LYS A 260 1.41 -16.63 -13.28
N LEU A 261 0.65 -16.67 -12.19
CA LEU A 261 1.01 -15.97 -10.95
C LEU A 261 2.31 -16.53 -10.37
N ALA A 262 2.46 -17.87 -10.32
CA ALA A 262 3.69 -18.54 -9.90
C ALA A 262 4.88 -18.21 -10.82
N GLU A 263 4.68 -18.20 -12.13
CA GLU A 263 5.71 -17.80 -13.11
C GLU A 263 6.24 -16.37 -12.80
N ILE A 264 5.34 -15.41 -12.62
CA ILE A 264 5.71 -14.01 -12.29
C ILE A 264 6.47 -13.95 -10.95
N SER A 265 6.04 -14.74 -9.95
CA SER A 265 6.73 -14.81 -8.65
C SER A 265 8.14 -15.35 -8.78
N ILE A 266 8.33 -16.46 -9.50
CA ILE A 266 9.64 -17.08 -9.74
C ILE A 266 10.57 -16.12 -10.49
N ASP A 267 10.06 -15.48 -11.56
CA ASP A 267 10.86 -14.61 -12.42
C ASP A 267 11.36 -13.36 -11.71
N ILE A 268 10.55 -12.79 -10.80
CA ILE A 268 10.83 -11.48 -10.20
C ILE A 268 11.34 -11.61 -8.75
N ILE A 269 10.72 -12.48 -7.95
CA ILE A 269 11.08 -12.64 -6.54
C ILE A 269 12.12 -13.77 -6.35
N GLY A 270 12.26 -14.67 -7.33
CA GLY A 270 13.22 -15.77 -7.28
C GLY A 270 12.67 -17.06 -6.67
N GLY A 271 11.38 -17.16 -6.39
CA GLY A 271 10.70 -18.33 -5.87
C GLY A 271 9.19 -18.23 -6.03
N ASP A 272 8.48 -19.36 -5.92
CA ASP A 272 7.02 -19.35 -5.87
C ASP A 272 6.55 -19.01 -4.45
N TYR A 273 5.99 -17.81 -4.30
CA TYR A 273 5.44 -17.31 -3.04
C TYR A 273 3.94 -17.03 -3.17
N THR A 274 3.25 -17.72 -4.06
CA THR A 274 1.83 -17.49 -4.34
C THR A 274 0.89 -18.37 -3.54
N GLU A 275 1.40 -19.44 -2.93
CA GLU A 275 0.65 -20.34 -2.07
C GLU A 275 1.31 -20.44 -0.68
N SER A 276 0.50 -20.53 0.38
CA SER A 276 0.99 -20.86 1.72
C SER A 276 1.46 -22.31 1.77
N GLU A 277 2.65 -22.55 2.34
CA GLU A 277 3.15 -23.88 2.66
C GLU A 277 2.23 -24.64 3.62
#